data_3fb8f32a019b37276e48eb7e2dfb0f3f
#
_entry.id   3fb8f32a019b37276e48eb7e2dfb0f3f
#
_cell.length_a   1.000
_cell.length_b   1.000
_cell.length_c   1.000
_cell.angle_alpha   90.00
_cell.angle_beta   90.00
_cell.angle_gamma   90.00
#
_symmetry.space_group_name_H-M   'P 1'
#
loop_
_entity.id
_entity.type
_entity.pdbx_description
1 polymer ?
#
loop_
_entity_poly.entity_id
_entity_poly.type
_entity_poly.pdbx_seq_one_letter_code
_entity_poly.pdbx_strand_id
1 'polypeptide(L)' 'MKNNKPHSVPAVLEYLDKNNWITCGINGVDVSNDDGQTWKWISKESFNVCRKAKDGKSVFFAGGKGLIGKLIEL' A
#
# COMPACT_ATOMS: atom_id res chain seq x y z
N MET A 1 5.99 3.77 -13.18
CA MET A 1 5.01 3.50 -14.26
C MET A 1 3.67 3.10 -13.65
N LYS A 2 2.59 3.65 -14.18
CA LYS A 2 1.26 3.33 -13.70
C LYS A 2 0.66 2.19 -14.51
N ASN A 3 0.01 1.27 -13.82
CA ASN A 3 -0.71 0.16 -14.41
C ASN A 3 -2.16 0.20 -13.93
N ASN A 4 -3.06 -0.42 -14.67
CA ASN A 4 -4.44 -0.50 -14.23
C ASN A 4 -4.69 -1.65 -13.24
N LYS A 5 -3.64 -2.32 -12.83
CA LYS A 5 -3.68 -3.35 -11.79
C LYS A 5 -2.47 -3.19 -10.89
N PRO A 6 -2.58 -3.51 -9.59
CA PRO A 6 -1.42 -3.51 -8.72
C PRO A 6 -0.36 -4.50 -9.19
N HIS A 7 0.90 -4.14 -9.03
CA HIS A 7 2.00 -5.06 -9.32
C HIS A 7 2.06 -6.16 -8.29
N SER A 8 1.87 -5.81 -7.03
CA SER A 8 1.92 -6.78 -5.95
C SER A 8 0.69 -7.68 -5.98
N VAL A 9 0.86 -8.92 -5.48
CA VAL A 9 -0.28 -9.78 -5.19
C VAL A 9 -0.82 -9.32 -3.85
N PRO A 10 -1.98 -8.65 -3.81
CA PRO A 10 -2.42 -8.00 -2.58
C PRO A 10 -2.81 -9.00 -1.51
N ALA A 11 -2.19 -8.86 -0.34
CA ALA A 11 -2.67 -9.52 0.86
C ALA A 11 -3.70 -8.62 1.56
N VAL A 12 -3.50 -7.31 1.48
CA VAL A 12 -4.37 -6.32 2.11
C VAL A 12 -4.54 -5.13 1.18
N LEU A 13 -5.76 -4.66 1.09
CA LEU A 13 -6.11 -3.43 0.40
C LEU A 13 -6.68 -2.47 1.44
N GLU A 14 -6.12 -1.26 1.52
CA GLU A 14 -6.59 -0.25 2.46
C GLU A 14 -7.01 1.00 1.70
N TYR A 15 -8.22 1.45 1.96
CA TYR A 15 -8.71 2.72 1.45
C TYR A 15 -8.26 3.83 2.41
N LEU A 16 -7.59 4.85 1.89
CA LEU A 16 -7.05 5.91 2.73
C LEU A 16 -8.01 7.10 2.83
N ASP A 17 -8.18 7.82 1.75
CA ASP A 17 -9.14 8.91 1.69
C ASP A 17 -9.26 9.39 0.25
N LYS A 18 -10.34 10.09 -0.04
CA LYS A 18 -10.61 10.60 -1.38
C LYS A 18 -10.45 9.47 -2.40
N ASN A 19 -9.45 9.57 -3.25
CA ASN A 19 -9.22 8.58 -4.29
C ASN A 19 -7.97 7.74 -4.02
N ASN A 20 -7.45 7.78 -2.79
CA ASN A 20 -6.18 7.14 -2.45
C ASN A 20 -6.39 5.76 -1.87
N TRP A 21 -5.74 4.78 -2.48
CA TRP A 21 -5.74 3.38 -2.06
C TRP A 21 -4.31 2.88 -1.95
N ILE A 22 -4.10 1.90 -1.10
CA ILE A 22 -2.81 1.25 -0.98
C ILE A 22 -3.01 -0.24 -0.84
N THR A 23 -2.12 -1.02 -1.47
CA THR A 23 -2.10 -2.47 -1.29
C THR A 23 -0.71 -2.90 -0.87
N CYS A 24 -0.63 -3.98 -0.12
CA CYS A 24 0.63 -4.62 0.17
C CYS A 24 0.47 -6.14 0.04
N GLY A 25 1.58 -6.79 -0.22
CA GLY A 25 1.61 -8.23 -0.40
C GLY A 25 3.03 -8.73 -0.54
N ILE A 26 3.17 -9.96 -1.00
CA ILE A 26 4.49 -10.60 -1.07
C ILE A 26 5.40 -9.96 -2.10
N ASN A 27 4.85 -9.27 -3.09
CA ASN A 27 5.62 -8.65 -4.16
C ASN A 27 5.86 -7.16 -3.95
N GLY A 28 5.39 -6.60 -2.85
CA GLY A 28 5.63 -5.20 -2.55
C GLY A 28 4.38 -4.41 -2.24
N VAL A 29 4.48 -3.11 -2.49
CA VAL A 29 3.45 -2.13 -2.15
C VAL A 29 3.10 -1.32 -3.39
N ASP A 30 1.81 -1.17 -3.65
CA ASP A 30 1.30 -0.32 -4.71
C ASP A 30 0.38 0.73 -4.13
N VAL A 31 0.35 1.90 -4.77
CA VAL A 31 -0.58 2.96 -4.41
C VAL A 31 -1.38 3.38 -5.63
N SER A 32 -2.60 3.84 -5.37
CA SER A 32 -3.45 4.44 -6.39
C SER A 32 -3.94 5.78 -5.87
N ASN A 33 -3.99 6.77 -6.74
CA ASN A 33 -4.56 8.07 -6.40
C ASN A 33 -5.73 8.43 -7.31
N ASP A 34 -6.27 7.47 -8.01
CA ASP A 34 -7.41 7.65 -8.91
C ASP A 34 -8.48 6.58 -8.68
N ASP A 35 -8.67 6.25 -7.41
CA ASP A 35 -9.74 5.36 -6.94
C ASP A 35 -9.57 3.93 -7.47
N GLY A 36 -8.33 3.49 -7.58
CA GLY A 36 -8.02 2.13 -8.00
C GLY A 36 -7.97 1.90 -9.48
N GLN A 37 -8.11 2.94 -10.29
CA GLN A 37 -8.09 2.79 -11.74
C GLN A 37 -6.70 2.53 -12.28
N THR A 38 -5.70 3.21 -11.71
CA THR A 38 -4.29 2.95 -12.05
C THR A 38 -3.48 2.83 -10.77
N TRP A 39 -2.37 2.08 -10.85
CA TRP A 39 -1.56 1.75 -9.69
C TRP A 39 -0.10 2.03 -9.98
N LYS A 40 0.62 2.46 -8.94
CA LYS A 40 2.06 2.69 -8.99
C LYS A 40 2.72 1.82 -7.94
N TRP A 41 3.68 1.00 -8.37
CA TRP A 41 4.47 0.14 -7.49
C TRP A 41 5.55 0.99 -6.84
N ILE A 42 5.54 1.09 -5.52
CA ILE A 42 6.43 1.99 -4.79
C ILE A 42 7.46 1.28 -3.92
N SER A 43 7.29 -0.01 -3.69
CA SER A 43 8.23 -0.77 -2.87
C SER A 43 8.19 -2.22 -3.25
N LYS A 44 9.35 -2.88 -3.19
CA LYS A 44 9.45 -4.31 -3.40
C LYS A 44 9.41 -5.10 -2.09
N GLU A 45 9.33 -4.42 -0.96
CA GLU A 45 9.32 -5.07 0.34
C GLU A 45 8.05 -5.87 0.54
N SER A 46 8.22 -7.09 1.08
CA SER A 46 7.09 -7.98 1.31
C SER A 46 6.44 -7.66 2.65
N PHE A 47 5.18 -7.26 2.61
CA PHE A 47 4.41 -6.97 3.82
C PHE A 47 3.14 -7.82 3.83
N ASN A 48 2.75 -8.26 5.04
CA ASN A 48 1.55 -9.07 5.23
C ASN A 48 0.32 -8.22 5.51
N VAL A 49 0.52 -7.01 6.01
CA VAL A 49 -0.59 -6.16 6.41
C VAL A 49 -0.19 -4.70 6.27
N CYS A 50 -1.15 -3.87 5.94
CA CYS A 50 -1.02 -2.42 6.02
C CYS A 50 -2.25 -1.84 6.67
N ARG A 51 -2.06 -0.77 7.44
CA ARG A 51 -3.15 -0.13 8.17
C ARG A 51 -2.98 1.37 8.18
N LYS A 52 -4.08 2.06 7.96
CA LYS A 52 -4.10 3.51 8.09
C LYS A 52 -3.99 3.88 9.56
N ALA A 53 -3.10 4.82 9.89
CA ALA A 53 -2.97 5.31 11.25
C ALA A 53 -4.18 6.16 11.65
N LYS A 54 -4.34 6.38 12.96
CA LYS A 54 -5.46 7.16 13.46
C LYS A 54 -5.44 8.60 13.00
N ASP A 55 -4.26 9.13 12.69
CA ASP A 55 -4.16 10.51 12.20
C ASP A 55 -4.66 10.66 10.76
N GLY A 56 -4.90 9.54 10.08
CA GLY A 56 -5.39 9.56 8.72
C GLY A 56 -4.35 9.90 7.67
N LYS A 57 -3.08 10.09 8.07
CA LYS A 57 -2.03 10.54 7.16
C LYS A 57 -0.95 9.50 6.93
N SER A 58 -0.79 8.58 7.84
CA SER A 58 0.28 7.59 7.78
C SER A 58 -0.30 6.21 7.56
N VAL A 59 0.50 5.35 6.93
CA VAL A 59 0.16 3.94 6.76
C VAL A 59 1.28 3.12 7.36
N PHE A 60 0.94 2.19 8.22
CA PHE A 60 1.89 1.26 8.81
C PHE A 60 1.82 -0.08 8.09
N PHE A 61 2.99 -0.67 7.91
CA PHE A 61 3.14 -1.97 7.26
C PHE A 61 3.82 -2.93 8.23
N ALA A 62 3.43 -4.18 8.20
CA ALA A 62 4.10 -5.21 8.95
C ALA A 62 4.30 -6.44 8.06
N GLY A 63 5.47 -7.02 8.15
CA GLY A 63 5.81 -8.23 7.41
C GLY A 63 6.39 -9.28 8.33
N GLY A 64 6.85 -10.37 7.74
CA GLY A 64 7.48 -11.44 8.50
C GLY A 64 8.81 -10.99 9.08
N LYS A 65 9.27 -11.72 10.09
CA LYS A 65 10.58 -11.51 10.72
C LYS A 65 10.75 -10.11 11.33
N GLY A 66 9.65 -9.50 11.78
CA GLY A 66 9.73 -8.20 12.42
C GLY A 66 9.88 -7.02 11.48
N LEU A 67 9.72 -7.23 10.18
CA LEU A 67 9.78 -6.14 9.23
C LEU A 67 8.63 -5.18 9.45
N ILE A 68 8.96 -3.90 9.67
CA ILE A 68 7.97 -2.85 9.91
C ILE A 68 8.31 -1.67 9.02
N GLY A 69 7.30 -1.11 8.38
CA GLY A 69 7.46 0.07 7.55
C GLY A 69 6.41 1.11 7.86
N LYS A 70 6.67 2.32 7.42
CA LYS A 70 5.72 3.43 7.57
C LYS A 70 5.80 4.32 6.36
N LEU A 71 4.65 4.66 5.82
CA LEU A 71 4.51 5.62 4.73
C LEU A 71 3.79 6.85 5.27
N ILE A 72 4.40 8.01 5.08
CA ILE A 72 3.84 9.29 5.51
C ILE A 72 3.51 10.08 4.26
N GLU A 73 2.25 10.43 4.12
CA GLU A 73 1.73 11.16 2.96
C GLU A 73 1.84 10.40 1.64
N LEU A 74 0.78 10.37 0.94
CA LEU A 74 0.71 9.80 -0.40
C LEU A 74 0.66 10.90 -1.46
#